data_694987ec28fa8ade5d5c158aec8a41ed
#
_entry.id   694987ec28fa8ade5d5c158aec8a41ed
#
_cell.length_a   1.000
_cell.length_b   1.000
_cell.length_c   1.000
_cell.angle_alpha   90.00
_cell.angle_beta   90.00
_cell.angle_gamma   90.00
#
_symmetry.space_group_name_H-M   'P 1'
#
loop_
_entity.id
_entity.type
_entity.pdbx_description
1 polymer ?
#
loop_
_entity_poly.entity_id
_entity_poly.type
_entity_poly.pdbx_seq_one_letter_code
_entity_poly.pdbx_strand_id
1 'polypeptide(L)'
;MFKVFIDGQEGTTGLRLAERLARRSDIKLLSIDSALRKNTQARLEKISQADVAFLCLPDAASKEIVEAAKDCPTKIIDTSTAFRCSDGWAYGFPELGHAYASAVANSPRIANPGCHATGSIAVLAPLVAAGLIPADGLYTLTSLTGYSGGGKKMIAEYENLHDPELDAPRLYGLNQKHKHLPEIAKYAKLTTAPIFLPIVAPYYSGMLVTAGFANTQGLPLAALRKLFADFYGKQPFIQVQTSEELPKMLGSNNLAGKDSL
;
A
#
# COMPACT_ATOMS: atom_id res chain seq x y z
N MET A 1 -14.93 -12.59 -19.66
CA MET A 1 -15.20 -11.45 -18.76
C MET A 1 -14.98 -11.95 -17.34
N PHE A 2 -14.02 -11.38 -16.63
CA PHE A 2 -13.71 -11.76 -15.25
C PHE A 2 -14.76 -11.23 -14.28
N LYS A 3 -15.25 -12.08 -13.40
CA LYS A 3 -16.18 -11.71 -12.34
C LYS A 3 -15.40 -11.22 -11.13
N VAL A 4 -15.65 -10.01 -10.69
CA VAL A 4 -14.97 -9.41 -9.53
C VAL A 4 -15.99 -9.01 -8.48
N PHE A 5 -15.75 -9.38 -7.24
CA PHE A 5 -16.52 -8.92 -6.09
C PHE A 5 -15.68 -8.01 -5.21
N ILE A 6 -16.27 -6.90 -4.74
CA ILE A 6 -15.60 -5.97 -3.81
C ILE A 6 -16.41 -5.98 -2.51
N ASP A 7 -15.88 -6.65 -1.51
CA ASP A 7 -16.44 -6.65 -0.16
C ASP A 7 -15.99 -5.36 0.56
N GLY A 8 -16.93 -4.60 1.07
CA GLY A 8 -16.66 -3.26 1.62
C GLY A 8 -16.59 -2.17 0.53
N GLN A 9 -17.29 -2.33 -0.58
CA GLN A 9 -17.33 -1.37 -1.70
C GLN A 9 -17.65 0.06 -1.27
N GLU A 10 -18.43 0.27 -0.23
CA GLU A 10 -18.80 1.60 0.27
C GLU A 10 -17.66 2.32 1.04
N GLY A 11 -16.57 1.63 1.36
CA GLY A 11 -15.37 2.23 1.94
C GLY A 11 -14.61 3.09 0.95
N THR A 12 -13.70 3.96 1.42
CA THR A 12 -12.89 4.85 0.55
C THR A 12 -12.12 4.07 -0.51
N THR A 13 -11.46 2.99 -0.12
CA THR A 13 -10.72 2.12 -1.04
C THR A 13 -11.66 1.37 -1.98
N GLY A 14 -12.77 0.82 -1.46
CA GLY A 14 -13.73 0.05 -2.22
C GLY A 14 -14.44 0.86 -3.31
N LEU A 15 -14.86 2.09 -3.01
CA LEU A 15 -15.47 3.00 -3.99
C LEU A 15 -14.51 3.31 -5.13
N ARG A 16 -13.28 3.71 -4.80
CA ARG A 16 -12.27 4.06 -5.82
C ARG A 16 -11.90 2.86 -6.68
N LEU A 17 -11.81 1.67 -6.09
CA LEU A 17 -11.57 0.43 -6.81
C LEU A 17 -12.74 0.11 -7.75
N ALA A 18 -13.98 0.22 -7.27
CA ALA A 18 -15.18 0.00 -8.07
C ALA A 18 -15.26 0.93 -9.27
N GLU A 19 -15.00 2.22 -9.09
CA GLU A 19 -14.96 3.21 -10.18
C GLU A 19 -13.92 2.86 -11.26
N ARG A 20 -12.73 2.41 -10.85
CA ARG A 20 -11.66 2.02 -11.77
C ARG A 20 -11.99 0.75 -12.53
N LEU A 21 -12.49 -0.27 -11.84
CA LEU A 21 -12.84 -1.54 -12.46
C LEU A 21 -14.07 -1.43 -13.37
N ALA A 22 -15.01 -0.56 -13.05
CA ALA A 22 -16.19 -0.30 -13.91
C ALA A 22 -15.84 0.27 -15.29
N ARG A 23 -14.65 0.86 -15.47
CA ARG A 23 -14.18 1.37 -16.77
C ARG A 23 -13.58 0.27 -17.66
N ARG A 24 -13.43 -0.94 -17.15
CA ARG A 24 -12.83 -2.07 -17.88
C ARG A 24 -13.94 -2.95 -18.50
N SER A 25 -13.88 -3.14 -19.80
CA SER A 25 -14.85 -3.96 -20.55
C SER A 25 -14.68 -5.47 -20.34
N ASP A 26 -13.54 -5.92 -19.83
CA ASP A 26 -13.23 -7.31 -19.55
C ASP A 26 -13.65 -7.76 -18.14
N ILE A 27 -14.17 -6.83 -17.30
CA ILE A 27 -14.57 -7.08 -15.91
C ILE A 27 -16.09 -6.94 -15.75
N LYS A 28 -16.67 -7.88 -15.01
CA LYS A 28 -18.04 -7.83 -14.49
C LYS A 28 -18.00 -7.69 -12.97
N LEU A 29 -18.41 -6.55 -12.44
CA LEU A 29 -18.59 -6.37 -11.00
C LEU A 29 -19.83 -7.10 -10.52
N LEU A 30 -19.66 -7.91 -9.45
CA LEU A 30 -20.76 -8.54 -8.74
C LEU A 30 -21.24 -7.60 -7.63
N SER A 31 -22.55 -7.41 -7.54
CA SER A 31 -23.18 -6.61 -6.48
C SER A 31 -23.77 -7.50 -5.39
N ILE A 32 -23.84 -6.97 -4.18
CA ILE A 32 -24.57 -7.52 -3.04
C ILE A 32 -25.63 -6.52 -2.61
N ASP A 33 -26.79 -6.99 -2.20
CA ASP A 33 -27.83 -6.14 -1.64
C ASP A 33 -27.31 -5.40 -0.40
N SER A 34 -27.60 -4.12 -0.31
CA SER A 34 -27.14 -3.27 0.81
C SER A 34 -27.60 -3.78 2.17
N ALA A 35 -28.77 -4.42 2.26
CA ALA A 35 -29.28 -5.04 3.48
C ALA A 35 -28.47 -6.28 3.88
N LEU A 36 -27.87 -6.98 2.91
CA LEU A 36 -27.12 -8.24 3.11
C LEU A 36 -25.60 -8.05 3.22
N ARG A 37 -25.07 -6.84 3.03
CA ARG A 37 -23.63 -6.55 3.02
C ARG A 37 -22.86 -6.93 4.29
N LYS A 38 -23.56 -7.11 5.42
CA LYS A 38 -22.98 -7.59 6.68
C LYS A 38 -23.29 -9.07 6.95
N ASN A 39 -24.06 -9.71 6.09
CA ASN A 39 -24.39 -11.12 6.24
C ASN A 39 -23.24 -11.96 5.67
N THR A 40 -22.58 -12.74 6.52
CA THR A 40 -21.42 -13.55 6.17
C THR A 40 -21.73 -14.56 5.08
N GLN A 41 -22.91 -15.22 5.12
CA GLN A 41 -23.31 -16.19 4.11
C GLN A 41 -23.53 -15.55 2.73
N ALA A 42 -24.23 -14.42 2.67
CA ALA A 42 -24.44 -13.69 1.41
C ALA A 42 -23.13 -13.17 0.81
N ARG A 43 -22.18 -12.72 1.64
CA ARG A 43 -20.82 -12.33 1.21
C ARG A 43 -20.06 -13.53 0.66
N LEU A 44 -20.09 -14.67 1.35
CA LEU A 44 -19.44 -15.90 0.92
C LEU A 44 -19.99 -16.40 -0.43
N GLU A 45 -21.30 -16.33 -0.65
CA GLU A 45 -21.92 -16.64 -1.94
C GLU A 45 -21.41 -15.75 -3.07
N LYS A 46 -21.21 -14.45 -2.81
CA LYS A 46 -20.63 -13.53 -3.81
C LYS A 46 -19.16 -13.82 -4.06
N ILE A 47 -18.40 -14.13 -3.02
CA ILE A 47 -17.01 -14.54 -3.14
C ILE A 47 -16.90 -15.79 -3.99
N SER A 48 -17.71 -16.82 -3.73
CA SER A 48 -17.67 -18.08 -4.47
C SER A 48 -18.06 -17.97 -5.95
N GLN A 49 -18.85 -16.94 -6.31
CA GLN A 49 -19.24 -16.64 -7.70
C GLN A 49 -18.18 -15.81 -8.45
N ALA A 50 -17.20 -15.24 -7.76
CA ALA A 50 -16.18 -14.38 -8.33
C ALA A 50 -14.93 -15.16 -8.73
N ASP A 51 -14.23 -14.69 -9.75
CA ASP A 51 -12.88 -15.13 -10.07
C ASP A 51 -11.85 -14.45 -9.14
N VAL A 52 -12.14 -13.18 -8.77
CA VAL A 52 -11.34 -12.39 -7.83
C VAL A 52 -12.25 -11.65 -6.85
N ALA A 53 -11.95 -11.74 -5.56
CA ALA A 53 -12.60 -10.96 -4.52
C ALA A 53 -11.61 -9.99 -3.85
N PHE A 54 -11.96 -8.71 -3.80
CA PHE A 54 -11.24 -7.70 -3.02
C PHE A 54 -11.92 -7.52 -1.68
N LEU A 55 -11.13 -7.58 -0.59
CA LEU A 55 -11.61 -7.31 0.76
C LEU A 55 -11.15 -5.91 1.19
N CYS A 56 -12.07 -4.95 1.16
CA CYS A 56 -11.84 -3.57 1.60
C CYS A 56 -12.46 -3.36 2.99
N LEU A 57 -12.02 -4.17 3.95
CA LEU A 57 -12.63 -4.35 5.26
C LEU A 57 -11.65 -4.00 6.40
N PRO A 58 -12.15 -3.74 7.62
CA PRO A 58 -11.33 -3.77 8.82
C PRO A 58 -10.74 -5.16 9.09
N ASP A 59 -9.59 -5.21 9.77
CA ASP A 59 -8.81 -6.44 10.01
C ASP A 59 -9.64 -7.60 10.58
N ALA A 60 -10.52 -7.34 11.56
CA ALA A 60 -11.36 -8.38 12.16
C ALA A 60 -12.36 -8.97 11.16
N ALA A 61 -13.02 -8.13 10.36
CA ALA A 61 -13.96 -8.57 9.35
C ALA A 61 -13.27 -9.28 8.17
N SER A 62 -12.03 -8.86 7.82
CA SER A 62 -11.20 -9.58 6.84
C SER A 62 -10.87 -10.98 7.33
N LYS A 63 -10.42 -11.13 8.58
CA LYS A 63 -10.11 -12.44 9.16
C LYS A 63 -11.33 -13.38 9.19
N GLU A 64 -12.48 -12.85 9.59
CA GLU A 64 -13.73 -13.61 9.63
C GLU A 64 -14.10 -14.17 8.26
N ILE A 65 -14.13 -13.32 7.23
CA ILE A 65 -14.57 -13.75 5.89
C ILE A 65 -13.52 -14.61 5.18
N VAL A 66 -12.23 -14.40 5.44
CA VAL A 66 -11.16 -15.26 4.91
C VAL A 66 -11.26 -16.66 5.49
N GLU A 67 -11.54 -16.82 6.79
CA GLU A 67 -11.76 -18.14 7.41
C GLU A 67 -13.00 -18.81 6.84
N ALA A 68 -14.11 -18.07 6.68
CA ALA A 68 -15.32 -18.60 6.05
C ALA A 68 -15.12 -19.03 4.58
N ALA A 69 -14.21 -18.36 3.88
CA ALA A 69 -13.89 -18.62 2.46
C ALA A 69 -12.64 -19.49 2.27
N LYS A 70 -12.14 -20.19 3.31
CA LYS A 70 -10.89 -20.95 3.23
C LYS A 70 -10.87 -22.01 2.13
N ASP A 71 -11.99 -22.69 1.93
CA ASP A 71 -12.15 -23.74 0.93
C ASP A 71 -12.61 -23.21 -0.43
N CYS A 72 -12.76 -21.88 -0.58
CA CYS A 72 -13.21 -21.27 -1.80
C CYS A 72 -12.02 -21.08 -2.78
N PRO A 73 -12.15 -21.48 -4.05
CA PRO A 73 -11.08 -21.37 -5.05
C PRO A 73 -10.83 -19.94 -5.51
N THR A 74 -11.71 -19.01 -5.17
CA THR A 74 -11.63 -17.59 -5.56
C THR A 74 -10.33 -16.97 -5.10
N LYS A 75 -9.65 -16.25 -6.00
CA LYS A 75 -8.47 -15.45 -5.63
C LYS A 75 -8.90 -14.27 -4.75
N ILE A 76 -8.32 -14.17 -3.55
CA ILE A 76 -8.64 -13.09 -2.60
C ILE A 76 -7.49 -12.10 -2.54
N ILE A 77 -7.81 -10.82 -2.69
CA ILE A 77 -6.91 -9.69 -2.49
C ILE A 77 -7.41 -8.91 -1.27
N ASP A 78 -6.68 -9.00 -0.16
CA ASP A 78 -7.03 -8.31 1.09
C ASP A 78 -6.30 -6.97 1.20
N THR A 79 -7.02 -5.88 1.51
CA THR A 79 -6.44 -4.55 1.68
C THR A 79 -6.20 -4.16 3.13
N SER A 80 -6.63 -5.00 4.07
CA SER A 80 -6.42 -4.78 5.51
C SER A 80 -4.96 -4.98 5.92
N THR A 81 -4.64 -4.80 7.19
CA THR A 81 -3.31 -5.11 7.72
C THR A 81 -3.19 -6.56 8.20
N ALA A 82 -4.29 -7.31 8.22
CA ALA A 82 -4.40 -8.61 8.88
C ALA A 82 -3.43 -9.66 8.34
N PHE A 83 -3.13 -9.60 7.03
CA PHE A 83 -2.42 -10.68 6.34
C PHE A 83 -1.09 -10.26 5.69
N ARG A 84 -0.70 -9.00 5.77
CA ARG A 84 0.50 -8.47 5.10
C ARG A 84 1.79 -9.17 5.51
N CYS A 85 1.87 -9.62 6.77
CA CYS A 85 3.03 -10.34 7.29
C CYS A 85 2.74 -11.82 7.57
N SER A 86 1.57 -12.34 7.15
CA SER A 86 1.16 -13.72 7.40
C SER A 86 1.77 -14.68 6.38
N ASP A 87 2.10 -15.88 6.84
CA ASP A 87 2.52 -16.96 5.96
C ASP A 87 1.35 -17.45 5.09
N GLY A 88 1.64 -17.97 3.90
CA GLY A 88 0.63 -18.38 2.93
C GLY A 88 -0.01 -17.25 2.12
N TRP A 89 0.34 -15.99 2.38
CA TRP A 89 -0.10 -14.82 1.63
C TRP A 89 1.02 -14.24 0.78
N ALA A 90 0.74 -14.05 -0.51
CA ALA A 90 1.66 -13.30 -1.37
C ALA A 90 1.60 -11.81 -1.04
N TYR A 91 2.74 -11.18 -0.90
CA TYR A 91 2.81 -9.74 -0.70
C TYR A 91 2.59 -9.01 -2.03
N GLY A 92 1.57 -8.18 -2.12
CA GLY A 92 1.08 -7.55 -3.34
C GLY A 92 1.95 -6.39 -3.84
N PHE A 93 3.28 -6.58 -3.85
CA PHE A 93 4.24 -5.63 -4.39
C PHE A 93 5.16 -6.34 -5.40
N PRO A 94 4.63 -6.65 -6.61
CA PRO A 94 5.35 -7.42 -7.63
C PRO A 94 6.64 -6.74 -8.11
N GLU A 95 6.73 -5.42 -7.98
CA GLU A 95 7.88 -4.62 -8.38
C GLU A 95 9.16 -4.89 -7.56
N LEU A 96 9.03 -5.56 -6.41
CA LEU A 96 10.19 -5.98 -5.61
C LEU A 96 11.03 -7.09 -6.27
N GLY A 97 10.58 -7.63 -7.40
CA GLY A 97 11.35 -8.58 -8.20
C GLY A 97 10.54 -9.81 -8.62
N HIS A 98 11.18 -10.65 -9.43
CA HIS A 98 10.54 -11.80 -10.09
C HIS A 98 9.83 -12.75 -9.10
N ALA A 99 10.42 -13.01 -7.93
CA ALA A 99 9.81 -13.89 -6.93
C ALA A 99 8.48 -13.33 -6.41
N TYR A 100 8.41 -12.02 -6.18
CA TYR A 100 7.18 -11.34 -5.74
C TYR A 100 6.13 -11.32 -6.86
N ALA A 101 6.54 -11.00 -8.09
CA ALA A 101 5.64 -11.01 -9.25
C ALA A 101 5.06 -12.42 -9.49
N SER A 102 5.89 -13.45 -9.42
CA SER A 102 5.47 -14.86 -9.53
C SER A 102 4.51 -15.24 -8.39
N ALA A 103 4.81 -14.85 -7.16
CA ALA A 103 3.94 -15.12 -6.01
C ALA A 103 2.56 -14.46 -6.19
N VAL A 104 2.49 -13.19 -6.61
CA VAL A 104 1.23 -12.47 -6.87
C VAL A 104 0.43 -13.14 -7.99
N ALA A 105 1.10 -13.57 -9.07
CA ALA A 105 0.43 -14.23 -10.19
C ALA A 105 -0.20 -15.58 -9.79
N ASN A 106 0.50 -16.37 -8.99
CA ASN A 106 0.15 -17.77 -8.73
C ASN A 106 -0.58 -17.99 -7.39
N SER A 107 -0.46 -17.08 -6.40
CA SER A 107 -1.11 -17.26 -5.11
C SER A 107 -2.63 -17.02 -5.19
N PRO A 108 -3.44 -17.85 -4.53
CA PRO A 108 -4.86 -17.57 -4.34
C PRO A 108 -5.12 -16.50 -3.26
N ARG A 109 -4.12 -16.13 -2.47
CA ARG A 109 -4.23 -15.18 -1.34
C ARG A 109 -3.16 -14.10 -1.49
N ILE A 110 -3.57 -12.86 -1.66
CA ILE A 110 -2.71 -11.69 -1.87
C ILE A 110 -3.02 -10.64 -0.81
N ALA A 111 -2.00 -10.19 -0.10
CA ALA A 111 -2.10 -9.08 0.84
C ALA A 111 -1.62 -7.78 0.16
N ASN A 112 -2.54 -6.84 -0.03
CA ASN A 112 -2.22 -5.53 -0.63
C ASN A 112 -1.39 -4.69 0.36
N PRO A 113 -0.26 -4.11 -0.08
CA PRO A 113 0.64 -3.32 0.76
C PRO A 113 -0.02 -2.11 1.42
N GLY A 114 0.50 -1.70 2.57
CA GLY A 114 0.17 -0.42 3.17
C GLY A 114 0.79 0.75 2.41
N CYS A 115 0.10 1.87 2.36
CA CYS A 115 0.53 3.03 1.58
C CYS A 115 1.92 3.56 1.98
N HIS A 116 2.15 3.82 3.28
CA HIS A 116 3.48 4.24 3.75
C HIS A 116 4.52 3.14 3.60
N ALA A 117 4.12 1.87 3.78
CA ALA A 117 5.03 0.75 3.64
C ALA A 117 5.51 0.60 2.20
N THR A 118 4.64 0.79 1.20
CA THR A 118 5.01 0.73 -0.22
C THR A 118 6.16 1.68 -0.54
N GLY A 119 6.00 2.98 -0.22
CA GLY A 119 7.06 3.96 -0.47
C GLY A 119 8.33 3.69 0.34
N SER A 120 8.21 3.28 1.61
CA SER A 120 9.35 2.97 2.46
C SER A 120 10.14 1.77 1.97
N ILE A 121 9.45 0.70 1.60
CA ILE A 121 10.06 -0.53 1.07
C ILE A 121 10.70 -0.25 -0.30
N ALA A 122 10.02 0.54 -1.16
CA ALA A 122 10.56 0.91 -2.46
C ALA A 122 11.90 1.62 -2.37
N VAL A 123 12.15 2.41 -1.31
CA VAL A 123 13.44 3.07 -1.09
C VAL A 123 14.43 2.14 -0.41
N LEU A 124 14.04 1.42 0.66
CA LEU A 124 14.99 0.67 1.49
C LEU A 124 15.40 -0.67 0.89
N ALA A 125 14.46 -1.40 0.26
CA ALA A 125 14.74 -2.76 -0.21
C ALA A 125 15.89 -2.84 -1.23
N PRO A 126 16.01 -1.97 -2.25
CA PRO A 126 17.15 -1.98 -3.16
C PRO A 126 18.48 -1.71 -2.47
N LEU A 127 18.50 -0.79 -1.50
CA LEU A 127 19.70 -0.40 -0.77
C LEU A 127 20.21 -1.54 0.12
N VAL A 128 19.31 -2.22 0.83
CA VAL A 128 19.65 -3.38 1.66
C VAL A 128 20.08 -4.54 0.77
N ALA A 129 19.37 -4.83 -0.32
CA ALA A 129 19.68 -5.91 -1.24
C ALA A 129 21.07 -5.75 -1.89
N ALA A 130 21.50 -4.51 -2.14
CA ALA A 130 22.82 -4.18 -2.66
C ALA A 130 23.93 -4.14 -1.59
N GLY A 131 23.60 -4.34 -0.31
CA GLY A 131 24.55 -4.21 0.79
C GLY A 131 25.05 -2.78 1.04
N LEU A 132 24.35 -1.78 0.53
CA LEU A 132 24.75 -0.36 0.69
C LEU A 132 24.37 0.21 2.05
N ILE A 133 23.32 -0.35 2.63
CA ILE A 133 22.92 -0.07 4.01
C ILE A 133 22.76 -1.39 4.76
N PRO A 134 23.20 -1.50 6.03
CA PRO A 134 23.08 -2.73 6.81
C PRO A 134 21.63 -3.01 7.21
N ALA A 135 21.27 -4.30 7.29
CA ALA A 135 19.92 -4.73 7.67
C ALA A 135 19.55 -4.35 9.12
N ASP A 136 20.53 -4.22 9.99
CA ASP A 136 20.41 -3.84 11.40
C ASP A 136 20.59 -2.33 11.65
N GLY A 137 20.80 -1.54 10.57
CA GLY A 137 20.98 -0.11 10.67
C GLY A 137 19.72 0.61 11.17
N LEU A 138 19.93 1.73 11.85
CA LEU A 138 18.83 2.61 12.29
C LEU A 138 18.53 3.65 11.23
N TYR A 139 17.34 3.59 10.66
CA TYR A 139 16.87 4.48 9.60
C TYR A 139 15.70 5.34 10.08
N THR A 140 15.61 6.56 9.54
CA THR A 140 14.46 7.44 9.77
C THR A 140 13.62 7.50 8.51
N LEU A 141 12.32 7.29 8.66
CA LEU A 141 11.33 7.38 7.59
C LEU A 141 10.36 8.51 7.91
N THR A 142 10.42 9.59 7.14
CA THR A 142 9.40 10.65 7.18
C THR A 142 8.44 10.44 6.02
N SER A 143 7.15 10.40 6.32
CA SER A 143 6.15 10.12 5.29
C SER A 143 4.96 11.08 5.42
N LEU A 144 4.85 12.01 4.46
CA LEU A 144 3.72 12.92 4.35
C LEU A 144 2.62 12.26 3.54
N THR A 145 1.37 12.37 4.00
CA THR A 145 0.19 11.84 3.29
C THR A 145 -0.98 12.79 3.37
N GLY A 146 -1.81 12.80 2.32
CA GLY A 146 -3.10 13.44 2.36
C GLY A 146 -4.10 12.71 3.28
N TYR A 147 -5.14 13.43 3.75
CA TYR A 147 -6.08 12.93 4.74
C TYR A 147 -6.98 11.77 4.26
N SER A 148 -7.13 11.58 2.94
CA SER A 148 -7.92 10.45 2.42
C SER A 148 -7.36 9.07 2.84
N GLY A 149 -6.06 8.99 3.18
CA GLY A 149 -5.43 7.80 3.73
C GLY A 149 -5.99 7.32 5.07
N GLY A 150 -6.60 8.22 5.85
CA GLY A 150 -7.29 7.89 7.09
C GLY A 150 -8.73 7.39 6.94
N GLY A 151 -9.22 7.26 5.71
CA GLY A 151 -10.55 6.75 5.40
C GLY A 151 -11.67 7.76 5.66
N LYS A 152 -12.91 7.29 5.56
CA LYS A 152 -14.13 8.14 5.62
C LYS A 152 -14.19 9.06 6.84
N LYS A 153 -13.73 8.58 8.01
CA LYS A 153 -13.77 9.37 9.24
C LYS A 153 -12.88 10.60 9.14
N MET A 154 -11.61 10.39 8.74
CA MET A 154 -10.66 11.50 8.60
C MET A 154 -11.05 12.44 7.44
N ILE A 155 -11.57 11.92 6.33
CA ILE A 155 -12.11 12.74 5.25
C ILE A 155 -13.21 13.66 5.79
N ALA A 156 -14.17 13.11 6.53
CA ALA A 156 -15.26 13.90 7.11
C ALA A 156 -14.76 14.94 8.12
N GLU A 157 -13.72 14.64 8.90
CA GLU A 157 -13.07 15.60 9.80
C GLU A 157 -12.53 16.80 9.02
N TYR A 158 -11.74 16.57 7.97
CA TYR A 158 -11.13 17.64 7.17
C TYR A 158 -12.12 18.42 6.30
N GLU A 159 -13.19 17.80 5.84
CA GLU A 159 -14.14 18.43 4.93
C GLU A 159 -15.33 19.12 5.64
N ASN A 160 -15.67 18.67 6.85
CA ASN A 160 -16.87 19.17 7.55
C ASN A 160 -16.57 19.94 8.84
N LEU A 161 -15.36 19.82 9.41
CA LEU A 161 -14.97 20.53 10.62
C LEU A 161 -14.09 21.73 10.25
N HIS A 162 -14.50 22.92 10.65
CA HIS A 162 -13.66 24.11 10.57
C HIS A 162 -12.79 24.20 11.84
N ASP A 163 -11.86 23.26 11.97
CA ASP A 163 -10.93 23.19 13.09
C ASP A 163 -9.54 23.68 12.62
N PRO A 164 -9.03 24.80 13.16
CA PRO A 164 -7.72 25.34 12.77
C PRO A 164 -6.55 24.37 12.97
N GLU A 165 -6.68 23.36 13.85
CA GLU A 165 -5.65 22.31 13.99
C GLU A 165 -5.53 21.43 12.75
N LEU A 166 -6.56 21.38 11.91
CA LEU A 166 -6.55 20.63 10.66
C LEU A 166 -5.81 21.36 9.52
N ASP A 167 -5.56 22.64 9.65
CA ASP A 167 -4.88 23.46 8.63
C ASP A 167 -3.37 23.24 8.58
N ALA A 168 -2.81 22.57 9.56
CA ALA A 168 -1.38 22.26 9.63
C ALA A 168 -1.07 20.77 9.44
N PRO A 169 0.09 20.39 8.88
CA PRO A 169 0.56 19.02 8.88
C PRO A 169 0.75 18.50 10.30
N ARG A 170 0.24 17.30 10.59
CA ARG A 170 0.25 16.71 11.93
C ARG A 170 0.97 15.37 11.96
N LEU A 171 2.01 15.27 12.79
CA LEU A 171 2.70 14.02 13.06
C LEU A 171 1.82 13.12 13.94
N TYR A 172 1.70 11.86 13.58
CA TYR A 172 0.96 10.86 14.36
C TYR A 172 1.81 9.59 14.58
N GLY A 173 1.28 8.59 15.29
CA GLY A 173 2.01 7.36 15.58
C GLY A 173 3.23 7.59 16.49
N LEU A 174 3.16 8.57 17.40
CA LEU A 174 4.26 9.01 18.27
C LEU A 174 4.84 7.91 19.17
N ASN A 175 4.06 6.86 19.43
CA ASN A 175 4.48 5.71 20.23
C ASN A 175 5.34 4.68 19.47
N GLN A 176 5.65 4.94 18.19
CA GLN A 176 6.42 4.06 17.30
C GLN A 176 5.84 2.62 17.21
N LYS A 177 4.51 2.48 17.33
CA LYS A 177 3.77 1.20 17.19
C LYS A 177 2.86 1.21 15.96
N HIS A 178 3.29 1.86 14.89
CA HIS A 178 2.50 1.92 13.66
C HIS A 178 2.44 0.55 12.97
N LYS A 179 1.24 0.18 12.49
CA LYS A 179 0.96 -1.11 11.84
C LYS A 179 1.78 -1.40 10.57
N HIS A 180 2.38 -0.39 9.96
CA HIS A 180 3.28 -0.57 8.81
C HIS A 180 4.72 -0.92 9.20
N LEU A 181 5.14 -0.75 10.45
CA LEU A 181 6.53 -1.04 10.87
C LEU A 181 6.94 -2.51 10.67
N PRO A 182 6.13 -3.51 11.08
CA PRO A 182 6.45 -4.91 10.82
C PRO A 182 6.52 -5.24 9.32
N GLU A 183 5.63 -4.63 8.53
CA GLU A 183 5.57 -4.77 7.08
C GLU A 183 6.83 -4.22 6.42
N ILE A 184 7.24 -3.01 6.79
CA ILE A 184 8.47 -2.36 6.30
C ILE A 184 9.69 -3.21 6.64
N ALA A 185 9.82 -3.63 7.90
CA ALA A 185 10.96 -4.44 8.34
C ALA A 185 11.04 -5.76 7.56
N LYS A 186 9.92 -6.49 7.42
CA LYS A 186 9.88 -7.78 6.73
C LYS A 186 10.30 -7.66 5.27
N TYR A 187 9.73 -6.71 4.53
CA TYR A 187 9.91 -6.63 3.06
C TYR A 187 11.08 -5.76 2.61
N ALA A 188 11.55 -4.84 3.44
CA ALA A 188 12.85 -4.19 3.22
C ALA A 188 14.03 -5.01 3.77
N LYS A 189 13.76 -6.21 4.37
CA LYS A 189 14.78 -7.10 4.96
C LYS A 189 15.56 -6.47 6.11
N LEU A 190 14.91 -5.63 6.90
CA LEU A 190 15.50 -5.02 8.09
C LEU A 190 15.32 -5.95 9.29
N THR A 191 16.33 -6.02 10.14
CA THR A 191 16.28 -6.68 11.47
C THR A 191 15.94 -5.70 12.59
N THR A 192 16.15 -4.40 12.34
CA THR A 192 15.78 -3.31 13.26
C THR A 192 14.66 -2.48 12.60
N ALA A 193 13.56 -2.24 13.32
CA ALA A 193 12.49 -1.40 12.85
C ALA A 193 12.98 0.06 12.71
N PRO A 194 12.66 0.76 11.60
CA PRO A 194 13.05 2.15 11.43
C PRO A 194 12.26 3.07 12.37
N ILE A 195 12.81 4.25 12.66
CA ILE A 195 12.06 5.34 13.28
C ILE A 195 11.09 5.88 12.23
N PHE A 196 9.80 5.81 12.49
CA PHE A 196 8.76 6.15 11.54
C PHE A 196 8.01 7.41 11.97
N LEU A 197 8.02 8.42 11.10
CA LEU A 197 7.45 9.75 11.32
C LEU A 197 6.35 10.03 10.27
N PRO A 198 5.16 9.42 10.42
CA PRO A 198 4.04 9.66 9.50
C PRO A 198 3.38 10.99 9.81
N ILE A 199 3.12 11.79 8.77
CA ILE A 199 2.54 13.12 8.85
C ILE A 199 1.32 13.17 7.93
N VAL A 200 0.15 13.47 8.47
CA VAL A 200 -1.04 13.81 7.69
C VAL A 200 -1.07 15.30 7.45
N ALA A 201 -1.35 15.69 6.21
CA ALA A 201 -1.36 17.08 5.79
C ALA A 201 -2.71 17.47 5.16
N PRO A 202 -3.08 18.77 5.13
CA PRO A 202 -4.40 19.27 4.77
C PRO A 202 -4.64 19.30 3.24
N TYR A 203 -4.39 18.16 2.58
CA TYR A 203 -4.78 17.94 1.19
C TYR A 203 -5.36 16.52 1.03
N TYR A 204 -6.21 16.32 0.05
CA TYR A 204 -6.99 15.09 -0.09
C TYR A 204 -6.12 13.85 -0.27
N SER A 205 -5.24 13.82 -1.27
CA SER A 205 -4.45 12.63 -1.59
C SER A 205 -3.06 12.98 -2.14
N GLY A 206 -2.15 12.05 -1.99
CA GLY A 206 -0.75 12.12 -2.37
C GLY A 206 0.13 11.67 -1.22
N MET A 207 1.36 11.29 -1.53
CA MET A 207 2.31 10.81 -0.53
C MET A 207 3.74 11.14 -0.95
N LEU A 208 4.56 11.53 0.02
CA LEU A 208 5.99 11.69 -0.12
C LEU A 208 6.67 10.94 1.02
N VAL A 209 7.44 9.91 0.68
CA VAL A 209 8.23 9.15 1.65
C VAL A 209 9.70 9.52 1.50
N THR A 210 10.34 9.86 2.60
CA THR A 210 11.77 10.19 2.66
C THR A 210 12.45 9.25 3.65
N ALA A 211 13.52 8.59 3.20
CA ALA A 211 14.37 7.78 4.06
C ALA A 211 15.67 8.52 4.37
N GLY A 212 15.97 8.71 5.65
CA GLY A 212 17.24 9.25 6.13
C GLY A 212 18.19 8.12 6.56
N PHE A 213 19.39 8.12 5.98
CA PHE A 213 20.46 7.19 6.34
C PHE A 213 21.84 7.82 6.08
N ALA A 214 22.87 7.34 6.78
CA ALA A 214 24.23 7.79 6.55
C ALA A 214 24.81 7.08 5.32
N ASN A 215 25.32 7.87 4.37
CA ASN A 215 26.07 7.32 3.22
C ASN A 215 27.52 7.05 3.66
N THR A 216 27.73 5.99 4.44
CA THR A 216 29.03 5.62 5.01
C THR A 216 30.02 5.14 3.96
N GLN A 217 29.56 4.74 2.78
CA GLN A 217 30.41 4.30 1.67
C GLN A 217 30.79 5.43 0.71
N GLY A 218 30.29 6.66 0.94
CA GLY A 218 30.60 7.83 0.10
C GLY A 218 30.16 7.67 -1.36
N LEU A 219 29.09 6.92 -1.65
CA LEU A 219 28.63 6.67 -3.01
C LEU A 219 28.13 7.96 -3.67
N PRO A 220 28.54 8.22 -4.92
CA PRO A 220 28.03 9.35 -5.66
C PRO A 220 26.54 9.14 -6.01
N LEU A 221 25.80 10.24 -6.14
CA LEU A 221 24.39 10.22 -6.49
C LEU A 221 24.10 9.43 -7.79
N ALA A 222 24.99 9.50 -8.77
CA ALA A 222 24.88 8.75 -10.02
C ALA A 222 24.88 7.22 -9.80
N ALA A 223 25.68 6.72 -8.86
CA ALA A 223 25.70 5.29 -8.52
C ALA A 223 24.39 4.85 -7.84
N LEU A 224 23.85 5.70 -6.94
CA LEU A 224 22.55 5.43 -6.32
C LEU A 224 21.42 5.45 -7.36
N ARG A 225 21.40 6.42 -8.26
CA ARG A 225 20.42 6.46 -9.36
C ARG A 225 20.48 5.22 -10.24
N LYS A 226 21.70 4.81 -10.60
CA LYS A 226 21.92 3.60 -11.40
C LYS A 226 21.37 2.35 -10.67
N LEU A 227 21.63 2.21 -9.37
CA LEU A 227 21.09 1.12 -8.57
C LEU A 227 19.57 1.04 -8.67
N PHE A 228 18.87 2.16 -8.42
CA PHE A 228 17.41 2.20 -8.49
C PHE A 228 16.89 1.96 -9.91
N ALA A 229 17.56 2.51 -10.93
CA ALA A 229 17.22 2.28 -12.33
C ALA A 229 17.40 0.82 -12.73
N ASP A 230 18.46 0.16 -12.29
CA ASP A 230 18.70 -1.27 -12.54
C ASP A 230 17.65 -2.13 -11.81
N PHE A 231 17.28 -1.77 -10.60
CA PHE A 231 16.32 -2.51 -9.79
C PHE A 231 14.87 -2.39 -10.33
N TYR A 232 14.45 -1.17 -10.68
CA TYR A 232 13.07 -0.87 -11.06
C TYR A 232 12.86 -0.59 -12.55
N GLY A 233 13.89 -0.52 -13.37
CA GLY A 233 13.83 -0.03 -14.74
C GLY A 233 12.91 -0.82 -15.69
N LYS A 234 12.47 -2.02 -15.30
CA LYS A 234 11.49 -2.82 -16.04
C LYS A 234 10.07 -2.78 -15.43
N GLN A 235 9.87 -1.99 -14.37
CA GLN A 235 8.61 -1.93 -13.65
C GLN A 235 7.74 -0.79 -14.20
N PRO A 236 6.52 -1.07 -14.68
CA PRO A 236 5.70 -0.06 -15.36
C PRO A 236 5.17 1.02 -14.40
N PHE A 237 5.08 0.72 -13.10
CA PHE A 237 4.49 1.62 -12.11
C PHE A 237 5.51 2.33 -11.21
N ILE A 238 6.80 2.02 -11.35
CA ILE A 238 7.86 2.73 -10.62
C ILE A 238 8.73 3.52 -11.61
N GLN A 239 8.82 4.82 -11.38
CA GLN A 239 9.61 5.73 -12.21
C GLN A 239 10.82 6.24 -11.42
N VAL A 240 12.01 5.86 -11.87
CA VAL A 240 13.25 6.35 -11.27
C VAL A 240 13.69 7.62 -11.98
N GLN A 241 13.88 8.71 -11.22
CA GLN A 241 14.42 9.96 -11.77
C GLN A 241 15.90 9.80 -12.12
N THR A 242 16.19 9.80 -13.41
CA THR A 242 17.54 9.62 -13.96
C THR A 242 18.21 10.94 -14.37
N SER A 243 17.45 12.04 -14.49
CA SER A 243 18.01 13.36 -14.83
C SER A 243 18.97 13.85 -13.76
N GLU A 244 20.04 14.50 -14.17
CA GLU A 244 20.97 15.17 -13.25
C GLU A 244 20.35 16.42 -12.62
N GLU A 245 19.43 17.06 -13.33
CA GLU A 245 18.71 18.22 -12.86
C GLU A 245 17.66 17.81 -11.82
N LEU A 246 17.86 18.26 -10.59
CA LEU A 246 16.92 18.04 -9.50
C LEU A 246 15.86 19.12 -9.45
N PRO A 247 14.60 18.79 -9.20
CA PRO A 247 13.57 19.79 -8.95
C PRO A 247 13.93 20.58 -7.68
N LYS A 248 13.66 21.89 -7.70
CA LYS A 248 13.88 22.73 -6.51
C LYS A 248 13.04 22.29 -5.31
N MET A 249 11.85 21.75 -5.56
CA MET A 249 10.91 21.27 -4.55
C MET A 249 10.14 20.05 -5.06
N LEU A 250 9.84 19.11 -4.15
CA LEU A 250 8.97 17.98 -4.39
C LEU A 250 7.66 18.14 -3.62
N GLY A 251 6.56 18.25 -4.33
CA GLY A 251 5.23 18.25 -3.73
C GLY A 251 4.77 16.84 -3.39
N SER A 252 4.29 16.63 -2.19
CA SER A 252 3.75 15.33 -1.76
C SER A 252 2.48 14.91 -2.51
N ASN A 253 1.86 15.81 -3.27
CA ASN A 253 0.67 15.55 -4.09
C ASN A 253 0.94 15.50 -5.60
N ASN A 254 2.21 15.56 -6.04
CA ASN A 254 2.57 15.58 -7.48
C ASN A 254 2.06 14.36 -8.25
N LEU A 255 1.97 13.21 -7.60
CA LEU A 255 1.47 11.96 -8.18
C LEU A 255 0.02 11.63 -7.71
N ALA A 256 -0.68 12.58 -7.09
CA ALA A 256 -2.06 12.36 -6.67
C ALA A 256 -2.95 11.96 -7.88
N GLY A 257 -3.74 10.89 -7.72
CA GLY A 257 -4.59 10.37 -8.78
C GLY A 257 -3.88 9.52 -9.85
N LYS A 258 -2.57 9.41 -9.83
CA LYS A 258 -1.79 8.51 -10.70
C LYS A 258 -1.59 7.14 -10.05
N ASP A 259 -1.24 6.16 -10.88
CA ASP A 259 -0.97 4.77 -10.45
C ASP A 259 0.53 4.47 -10.32
N SER A 260 1.39 5.47 -10.56
CA SER A 260 2.86 5.34 -10.48
C SER A 260 3.42 5.85 -9.15
N LEU A 261 4.55 5.28 -8.77
CA LEU A 261 5.42 5.64 -7.66
C LEU A 261 6.72 6.22 -8.22
#